data_faea838b98f0e00f4ccd0887cef6348b
#
_entry.id   faea838b98f0e00f4ccd0887cef6348b
#
_cell.length_a   1.000
_cell.length_b   1.000
_cell.length_c   1.000
_cell.angle_alpha   90.00
_cell.angle_beta   90.00
_cell.angle_gamma   90.00
#
_symmetry.space_group_name_H-M   'P 1'
#
loop_
_entity.id
_entity.type
_entity.pdbx_description
1 polymer ?
#
loop_
_entity_poly.entity_id
_entity_poly.type
_entity_poly.pdbx_seq_one_letter_code
_entity_poly.pdbx_strand_id
1 'polypeptide(L)'
;MPTKRTQPVGTPPDLPAEKAYSVLKTQLAKLQELKGRNYQEAKAAEDEWFQLTEKLVLRSFGSESRNYSNFRRGHSAGVHFAVMNGIVDHARYQRNFEARQQAYEAALKSCIGELELDLPDTGIKGVYEPGEQYEYYRDVATCLKLAQKEIFIIDPYLNAEIFDVYAGAIPRTVRFRLLSASIPPDVKTLAQKYASGGNLAFRSSASIHDRVLFADDRVWVSGQSLKDAARSKPTYIVEHDEPLMRPGYEQIWNSASSVI
;
A
#
# COMPACT_ATOMS: atom_id res chain seq x y z
N MET A 1 39.47 38.87 4.62
CA MET A 1 38.44 38.01 5.28
C MET A 1 38.06 36.87 4.32
N PRO A 2 38.21 35.60 4.69
CA PRO A 2 37.84 34.53 3.76
C PRO A 2 36.30 34.43 3.72
N THR A 3 35.73 34.53 2.51
CA THR A 3 34.33 34.31 2.22
C THR A 3 33.97 32.88 2.59
N LYS A 4 33.05 32.69 3.55
CA LYS A 4 32.44 31.40 3.85
C LYS A 4 31.71 30.93 2.58
N ARG A 5 32.22 29.86 1.94
CA ARG A 5 31.46 29.12 0.94
C ARG A 5 30.23 28.55 1.65
N THR A 6 29.05 29.07 1.34
CA THR A 6 27.78 28.45 1.66
C THR A 6 27.75 27.11 0.93
N GLN A 7 27.70 26.01 1.69
CA GLN A 7 27.43 24.68 1.12
C GLN A 7 26.04 24.74 0.45
N PRO A 8 25.87 24.12 -0.72
CA PRO A 8 24.55 24.03 -1.33
C PRO A 8 23.61 23.29 -0.39
N VAL A 9 22.47 23.89 -0.08
CA VAL A 9 21.43 23.27 0.73
C VAL A 9 20.89 22.08 -0.07
N GLY A 10 21.00 20.88 0.47
CA GLY A 10 20.48 19.68 -0.15
C GLY A 10 18.97 19.75 -0.39
N THR A 11 18.44 18.95 -1.30
CA THR A 11 17.00 18.83 -1.53
C THR A 11 16.37 18.05 -0.36
N PRO A 12 15.43 18.67 0.40
CA PRO A 12 14.75 17.96 1.50
C PRO A 12 13.75 16.92 0.94
N PRO A 13 13.29 15.96 1.77
CA PRO A 13 12.18 15.08 1.41
C PRO A 13 10.89 15.89 1.19
N ASP A 14 10.07 15.47 0.21
CA ASP A 14 8.80 16.12 -0.14
C ASP A 14 7.63 15.14 -0.29
N LEU A 15 7.86 13.83 -0.06
CA LEU A 15 6.81 12.81 -0.02
C LEU A 15 6.43 12.49 1.44
N PRO A 16 5.12 12.45 1.77
CA PRO A 16 4.65 11.92 3.04
C PRO A 16 5.08 10.46 3.23
N ALA A 17 5.33 10.03 4.48
CA ALA A 17 5.85 8.70 4.80
C ALA A 17 4.99 7.56 4.23
N GLU A 18 3.65 7.66 4.34
CA GLU A 18 2.71 6.67 3.80
C GLU A 18 2.84 6.54 2.27
N LYS A 19 2.95 7.68 1.58
CA LYS A 19 3.09 7.69 0.11
C LYS A 19 4.45 7.16 -0.32
N ALA A 20 5.51 7.55 0.39
CA ALA A 20 6.87 7.06 0.18
C ALA A 20 6.92 5.52 0.34
N TYR A 21 6.35 4.99 1.42
CA TYR A 21 6.24 3.57 1.69
C TYR A 21 5.54 2.80 0.55
N SER A 22 4.34 3.25 0.15
CA SER A 22 3.54 2.62 -0.91
C SER A 22 4.29 2.59 -2.25
N VAL A 23 4.86 3.73 -2.69
CA VAL A 23 5.55 3.78 -3.98
C VAL A 23 6.86 2.99 -3.98
N LEU A 24 7.61 2.94 -2.86
CA LEU A 24 8.84 2.15 -2.79
C LEU A 24 8.55 0.65 -2.73
N LYS A 25 7.47 0.21 -2.07
CA LYS A 25 7.01 -1.19 -2.16
C LYS A 25 6.67 -1.58 -3.59
N THR A 26 5.97 -0.71 -4.33
CA THR A 26 5.68 -0.95 -5.75
C THR A 26 6.97 -1.06 -6.58
N GLN A 27 7.98 -0.22 -6.32
CA GLN A 27 9.26 -0.33 -7.02
C GLN A 27 10.03 -1.60 -6.65
N LEU A 28 9.95 -2.05 -5.40
CA LEU A 28 10.54 -3.32 -4.98
C LEU A 28 9.89 -4.51 -5.72
N ALA A 29 8.56 -4.53 -5.85
CA ALA A 29 7.83 -5.55 -6.61
C ALA A 29 8.26 -5.59 -8.08
N LYS A 30 8.36 -4.42 -8.74
CA LYS A 30 8.86 -4.32 -10.13
C LYS A 30 10.30 -4.81 -10.27
N LEU A 31 11.16 -4.56 -9.29
CA LEU A 31 12.53 -5.11 -9.29
C LEU A 31 12.52 -6.64 -9.26
N GLN A 32 11.61 -7.25 -8.48
CA GLN A 32 11.49 -8.72 -8.45
C GLN A 32 11.11 -9.31 -9.82
N GLU A 33 10.31 -8.60 -10.62
CA GLU A 33 9.96 -9.02 -11.98
C GLU A 33 11.15 -8.97 -12.96
N LEU A 34 12.15 -8.14 -12.66
CA LEU A 34 13.38 -8.05 -13.47
C LEU A 34 14.41 -9.12 -13.10
N LYS A 35 14.32 -9.71 -11.91
CA LYS A 35 15.26 -10.72 -11.43
C LYS A 35 15.18 -11.99 -12.27
N GLY A 36 16.35 -12.61 -12.49
CA GLY A 36 16.48 -13.84 -13.26
C GLY A 36 16.37 -13.66 -14.78
N ARG A 37 16.13 -12.42 -15.26
CA ARG A 37 16.14 -12.12 -16.70
C ARG A 37 17.56 -12.01 -17.25
N ASN A 38 17.70 -12.21 -18.55
CA ASN A 38 18.94 -11.97 -19.24
C ASN A 38 19.24 -10.46 -19.29
N TYR A 39 20.48 -10.07 -19.01
CA TYR A 39 20.92 -8.67 -19.04
C TYR A 39 20.59 -7.95 -20.35
N GLN A 40 20.81 -8.59 -21.50
CA GLN A 40 20.58 -7.95 -22.80
C GLN A 40 19.11 -7.59 -23.02
N GLU A 41 18.20 -8.41 -22.51
CA GLU A 41 16.74 -8.19 -22.63
C GLU A 41 16.20 -7.22 -21.59
N ALA A 42 16.77 -7.22 -20.38
CA ALA A 42 16.23 -6.48 -19.26
C ALA A 42 16.91 -5.12 -19.01
N LYS A 43 18.04 -4.83 -19.68
CA LYS A 43 18.83 -3.61 -19.43
C LYS A 43 18.01 -2.32 -19.56
N ALA A 44 17.25 -2.17 -20.64
CA ALA A 44 16.46 -0.97 -20.87
C ALA A 44 15.37 -0.78 -19.78
N ALA A 45 14.72 -1.86 -19.38
CA ALA A 45 13.72 -1.85 -18.31
C ALA A 45 14.35 -1.56 -16.93
N GLU A 46 15.57 -2.07 -16.66
CA GLU A 46 16.32 -1.73 -15.43
C GLU A 46 16.68 -0.25 -15.41
N ASP A 47 17.18 0.29 -16.53
CA ASP A 47 17.57 1.71 -16.62
C ASP A 47 16.36 2.65 -16.38
N GLU A 48 15.21 2.37 -16.98
CA GLU A 48 13.96 3.12 -16.77
C GLU A 48 13.49 3.00 -15.32
N TRP A 49 13.46 1.78 -14.79
CA TRP A 49 13.09 1.50 -13.40
C TRP A 49 14.01 2.25 -12.42
N PHE A 50 15.33 2.23 -12.67
CA PHE A 50 16.30 2.91 -11.82
C PHE A 50 16.07 4.42 -11.78
N GLN A 51 15.89 5.07 -12.94
CA GLN A 51 15.67 6.52 -13.02
C GLN A 51 14.42 6.97 -12.25
N LEU A 52 13.33 6.22 -12.35
CA LEU A 52 12.12 6.51 -11.58
C LEU A 52 12.34 6.28 -10.09
N THR A 53 12.91 5.14 -9.73
CA THR A 53 13.11 4.75 -8.33
C THR A 53 14.10 5.69 -7.62
N GLU A 54 15.16 6.13 -8.28
CA GLU A 54 16.10 7.12 -7.76
C GLU A 54 15.38 8.42 -7.37
N LYS A 55 14.51 8.93 -8.24
CA LYS A 55 13.70 10.13 -7.96
C LYS A 55 12.76 9.92 -6.78
N LEU A 56 12.15 8.75 -6.68
CA LEU A 56 11.26 8.42 -5.55
C LEU A 56 12.03 8.35 -4.24
N VAL A 57 13.20 7.71 -4.20
CA VAL A 57 14.06 7.65 -3.00
C VAL A 57 14.54 9.05 -2.61
N LEU A 58 14.94 9.87 -3.60
CA LEU A 58 15.33 11.27 -3.35
C LEU A 58 14.19 12.05 -2.69
N ARG A 59 12.98 11.94 -3.22
CA ARG A 59 11.78 12.63 -2.70
C ARG A 59 11.34 12.12 -1.35
N SER A 60 11.60 10.83 -1.06
CA SER A 60 11.24 10.21 0.22
C SER A 60 12.19 10.59 1.35
N PHE A 61 13.49 10.71 1.07
CA PHE A 61 14.51 10.86 2.12
C PHE A 61 15.39 12.12 1.98
N GLY A 62 15.35 12.80 0.84
CA GLY A 62 16.21 13.95 0.56
C GLY A 62 17.61 13.56 0.07
N SER A 63 18.32 14.54 -0.53
CA SER A 63 19.62 14.32 -1.19
C SER A 63 20.76 13.98 -0.22
N GLU A 64 20.68 14.42 1.04
CA GLU A 64 21.73 14.25 2.05
C GLU A 64 21.55 12.96 2.88
N SER A 65 20.49 12.18 2.62
CA SER A 65 20.19 10.97 3.37
C SER A 65 21.14 9.82 3.02
N ARG A 66 21.35 8.95 4.02
CA ARG A 66 22.06 7.67 3.81
C ARG A 66 21.27 6.76 2.84
N ASN A 67 19.96 6.78 2.89
CA ASN A 67 19.09 5.98 2.04
C ASN A 67 19.30 6.32 0.57
N TYR A 68 19.28 7.60 0.22
CA TYR A 68 19.54 8.06 -1.14
C TYR A 68 20.96 7.70 -1.60
N SER A 69 21.97 7.95 -0.74
CA SER A 69 23.36 7.62 -1.04
C SER A 69 23.58 6.12 -1.24
N ASN A 70 22.96 5.28 -0.40
CA ASN A 70 23.05 3.82 -0.50
C ASN A 70 22.36 3.29 -1.77
N PHE A 71 21.17 3.79 -2.10
CA PHE A 71 20.48 3.41 -3.33
C PHE A 71 21.31 3.76 -4.57
N ARG A 72 21.85 4.97 -4.65
CA ARG A 72 22.74 5.38 -5.76
C ARG A 72 24.00 4.55 -5.86
N ARG A 73 24.63 4.22 -4.72
CA ARG A 73 25.81 3.34 -4.69
C ARG A 73 25.53 1.96 -5.26
N GLY A 74 24.30 1.47 -5.12
CA GLY A 74 23.85 0.22 -5.73
C GLY A 74 24.05 0.17 -7.25
N HIS A 75 23.96 1.32 -7.94
CA HIS A 75 24.22 1.41 -9.38
C HIS A 75 25.64 1.03 -9.79
N SER A 76 26.60 1.23 -8.89
CA SER A 76 28.01 0.85 -9.10
C SER A 76 28.36 -0.54 -8.57
N ALA A 77 27.39 -1.28 -8.02
CA ALA A 77 27.63 -2.62 -7.52
C ALA A 77 28.03 -3.56 -8.69
N GLY A 78 29.03 -4.39 -8.45
CA GLY A 78 29.49 -5.34 -9.44
C GLY A 78 30.25 -4.74 -10.64
N VAL A 79 30.59 -3.44 -10.63
CA VAL A 79 31.33 -2.81 -11.74
C VAL A 79 32.77 -3.36 -11.79
N HIS A 80 32.92 -4.43 -12.54
CA HIS A 80 34.20 -4.93 -13.02
C HIS A 80 34.22 -4.74 -14.53
N PHE A 81 35.35 -4.33 -15.08
CA PHE A 81 35.49 -4.15 -16.54
C PHE A 81 35.15 -5.45 -17.27
N ALA A 82 34.09 -5.43 -18.06
CA ALA A 82 33.61 -6.59 -18.83
C ALA A 82 34.18 -6.63 -20.26
N VAL A 83 35.08 -5.71 -20.57
CA VAL A 83 35.82 -5.69 -21.86
C VAL A 83 37.29 -5.66 -21.54
N MET A 84 38.02 -6.72 -21.89
CA MET A 84 39.47 -6.77 -21.85
C MET A 84 39.96 -7.14 -23.25
N ASN A 85 40.90 -6.34 -23.79
CA ASN A 85 41.50 -6.58 -25.13
C ASN A 85 40.49 -6.73 -26.27
N GLY A 86 39.37 -5.99 -26.21
CA GLY A 86 38.31 -6.04 -27.24
C GLY A 86 37.37 -7.26 -27.16
N ILE A 87 37.53 -8.15 -26.18
CA ILE A 87 36.65 -9.30 -25.96
C ILE A 87 35.55 -8.91 -24.98
N VAL A 88 34.31 -9.12 -25.38
CA VAL A 88 33.11 -8.88 -24.54
C VAL A 88 32.82 -10.11 -23.69
N ASP A 89 32.89 -9.97 -22.36
CA ASP A 89 32.51 -11.03 -21.41
C ASP A 89 31.02 -10.89 -21.01
N HIS A 90 30.14 -11.57 -21.74
CA HIS A 90 28.69 -11.57 -21.48
C HIS A 90 28.35 -12.14 -20.10
N ALA A 91 29.06 -13.14 -19.62
CA ALA A 91 28.81 -13.71 -18.29
C ALA A 91 29.15 -12.69 -17.18
N ARG A 92 30.11 -11.82 -17.41
CA ARG A 92 30.48 -10.75 -16.48
C ARG A 92 29.45 -9.64 -16.49
N TYR A 93 28.87 -9.28 -17.65
CA TYR A 93 27.73 -8.35 -17.71
C TYR A 93 26.54 -8.88 -16.93
N GLN A 94 26.22 -10.15 -17.06
CA GLN A 94 25.15 -10.79 -16.32
C GLN A 94 25.40 -10.74 -14.80
N ARG A 95 26.60 -11.11 -14.33
CA ARG A 95 26.97 -11.01 -12.92
C ARG A 95 26.91 -9.59 -12.36
N ASN A 96 27.35 -8.60 -13.13
CA ASN A 96 27.25 -7.18 -12.72
C ASN A 96 25.78 -6.74 -12.62
N PHE A 97 24.93 -7.18 -13.53
CA PHE A 97 23.50 -6.91 -13.52
C PHE A 97 22.83 -7.50 -12.26
N GLU A 98 23.11 -8.76 -11.95
CA GLU A 98 22.59 -9.43 -10.77
C GLU A 98 23.07 -8.78 -9.46
N ALA A 99 24.35 -8.38 -9.40
CA ALA A 99 24.90 -7.68 -8.25
C ALA A 99 24.23 -6.32 -8.01
N ARG A 100 23.92 -5.56 -9.08
CA ARG A 100 23.15 -4.31 -8.95
C ARG A 100 21.75 -4.56 -8.44
N GLN A 101 21.04 -5.55 -8.97
CA GLN A 101 19.69 -5.90 -8.51
C GLN A 101 19.67 -6.29 -7.04
N GLN A 102 20.66 -7.05 -6.56
CA GLN A 102 20.79 -7.38 -5.13
C GLN A 102 21.04 -6.14 -4.28
N ALA A 103 21.89 -5.22 -4.74
CA ALA A 103 22.18 -3.97 -4.03
C ALA A 103 20.97 -3.04 -3.97
N TYR A 104 20.21 -2.91 -5.07
CA TYR A 104 18.96 -2.14 -5.10
C TYR A 104 17.90 -2.73 -4.17
N GLU A 105 17.75 -4.05 -4.17
CA GLU A 105 16.81 -4.72 -3.28
C GLU A 105 17.14 -4.45 -1.82
N ALA A 106 18.40 -4.60 -1.44
CA ALA A 106 18.84 -4.34 -0.08
C ALA A 106 18.59 -2.87 0.33
N ALA A 107 18.90 -1.91 -0.57
CA ALA A 107 18.66 -0.50 -0.32
C ALA A 107 17.18 -0.17 -0.17
N LEU A 108 16.31 -0.70 -1.07
CA LEU A 108 14.85 -0.49 -0.98
C LEU A 108 14.26 -1.12 0.27
N LYS A 109 14.68 -2.33 0.64
CA LYS A 109 14.23 -2.97 1.89
C LYS A 109 14.60 -2.14 3.12
N SER A 110 15.79 -1.55 3.14
CA SER A 110 16.19 -0.64 4.21
C SER A 110 15.34 0.62 4.25
N CYS A 111 15.07 1.23 3.09
CA CYS A 111 14.19 2.41 2.97
C CYS A 111 12.78 2.11 3.48
N ILE A 112 12.21 0.99 3.04
CA ILE A 112 10.85 0.56 3.43
C ILE A 112 10.80 0.30 4.93
N GLY A 113 11.77 -0.42 5.49
CA GLY A 113 11.81 -0.70 6.93
C GLY A 113 11.97 0.56 7.80
N GLU A 114 12.70 1.60 7.31
CA GLU A 114 12.77 2.89 8.01
C GLU A 114 11.43 3.62 7.97
N LEU A 115 10.78 3.66 6.81
CA LEU A 115 9.45 4.28 6.68
C LEU A 115 8.38 3.56 7.51
N GLU A 116 8.47 2.24 7.68
CA GLU A 116 7.57 1.47 8.55
C GLU A 116 7.61 1.96 10.01
N LEU A 117 8.76 2.45 10.48
CA LEU A 117 8.88 3.01 11.84
C LEU A 117 8.17 4.37 11.98
N ASP A 118 8.07 5.12 10.89
CA ASP A 118 7.43 6.45 10.85
C ASP A 118 5.93 6.36 10.53
N LEU A 119 5.46 5.19 10.05
CA LEU A 119 4.03 4.97 9.83
C LEU A 119 3.31 4.85 11.18
N PRO A 120 2.09 5.39 11.27
CA PRO A 120 1.29 5.17 12.47
C PRO A 120 1.12 3.65 12.66
N ASP A 121 1.62 3.15 13.78
CA ASP A 121 1.31 1.80 14.22
C ASP A 121 -0.21 1.75 14.40
N THR A 122 -0.89 0.95 13.57
CA THR A 122 -2.33 0.76 13.72
C THR A 122 -2.68 0.15 15.05
N GLY A 123 -1.70 -0.44 15.74
CA GLY A 123 -1.90 -1.10 17.03
C GLY A 123 -2.93 -2.24 16.95
N ILE A 124 -3.24 -2.71 15.73
CA ILE A 124 -4.19 -3.79 15.54
C ILE A 124 -3.56 -5.14 15.93
N LYS A 125 -4.31 -5.95 16.65
CA LYS A 125 -3.86 -7.28 17.08
C LYS A 125 -3.63 -8.21 15.88
N GLY A 126 -4.43 -8.09 14.84
CA GLY A 126 -4.31 -8.82 13.59
C GLY A 126 -4.95 -10.21 13.58
N VAL A 127 -4.91 -10.96 14.68
CA VAL A 127 -5.54 -12.28 14.84
C VAL A 127 -6.41 -12.27 16.09
N TYR A 128 -7.61 -12.81 16.01
CA TYR A 128 -8.63 -12.78 17.08
C TYR A 128 -9.17 -14.18 17.33
N GLU A 129 -9.23 -14.53 18.60
CA GLU A 129 -9.85 -15.76 19.07
C GLU A 129 -11.38 -15.62 19.21
N PRO A 130 -12.12 -16.73 19.28
CA PRO A 130 -13.56 -16.67 19.54
C PRO A 130 -13.87 -15.91 20.84
N GLY A 131 -14.78 -14.93 20.75
CA GLY A 131 -15.18 -14.08 21.88
C GLY A 131 -14.46 -12.72 21.94
N GLU A 132 -13.40 -12.49 21.17
CA GLU A 132 -12.67 -11.22 21.12
C GLU A 132 -13.35 -10.18 20.19
N GLN A 133 -14.66 -10.05 20.31
CA GLN A 133 -15.46 -9.12 19.49
C GLN A 133 -15.08 -7.66 19.73
N TYR A 134 -14.77 -7.29 20.95
CA TYR A 134 -14.41 -5.93 21.30
C TYR A 134 -13.06 -5.53 20.70
N GLU A 135 -12.06 -6.40 20.79
CA GLU A 135 -10.73 -6.19 20.25
C GLU A 135 -10.81 -6.06 18.72
N TYR A 136 -11.55 -6.93 18.07
CA TYR A 136 -11.80 -6.88 16.63
C TYR A 136 -12.46 -5.53 16.23
N TYR A 137 -13.55 -5.16 16.93
CA TYR A 137 -14.23 -3.90 16.67
C TYR A 137 -13.31 -2.69 16.88
N ARG A 138 -12.56 -2.66 17.98
CA ARG A 138 -11.62 -1.58 18.28
C ARG A 138 -10.60 -1.41 17.15
N ASP A 139 -10.08 -2.50 16.65
CA ASP A 139 -9.05 -2.50 15.63
C ASP A 139 -9.62 -2.08 14.25
N VAL A 140 -10.81 -2.56 13.87
CA VAL A 140 -11.53 -2.04 12.70
C VAL A 140 -11.82 -0.54 12.84
N ALA A 141 -12.32 -0.11 14.00
CA ALA A 141 -12.59 1.31 14.24
C ALA A 141 -11.31 2.16 14.16
N THR A 142 -10.16 1.61 14.57
CA THR A 142 -8.85 2.26 14.39
C THR A 142 -8.52 2.44 12.92
N CYS A 143 -8.66 1.39 12.10
CA CYS A 143 -8.46 1.50 10.65
C CYS A 143 -9.37 2.55 10.01
N LEU A 144 -10.67 2.59 10.40
CA LEU A 144 -11.63 3.56 9.88
C LEU A 144 -11.27 5.02 10.21
N LYS A 145 -10.75 5.26 11.41
CA LYS A 145 -10.35 6.60 11.88
C LYS A 145 -9.12 7.16 11.18
N LEU A 146 -8.29 6.31 10.56
CA LEU A 146 -7.10 6.75 9.82
C LEU A 146 -7.44 7.50 8.54
N ALA A 147 -8.63 7.26 7.95
CA ALA A 147 -9.00 7.85 6.68
C ALA A 147 -9.13 9.36 6.73
N GLN A 148 -8.55 10.02 5.74
CA GLN A 148 -8.62 11.47 5.50
C GLN A 148 -9.51 11.83 4.30
N LYS A 149 -9.63 10.92 3.32
CA LYS A 149 -10.31 11.15 2.04
C LYS A 149 -11.44 10.16 1.78
N GLU A 150 -11.15 8.86 1.95
CA GLU A 150 -12.07 7.80 1.55
C GLU A 150 -12.00 6.57 2.45
N ILE A 151 -13.17 6.02 2.76
CA ILE A 151 -13.36 4.65 3.23
C ILE A 151 -14.12 3.89 2.15
N PHE A 152 -13.63 2.69 1.78
CA PHE A 152 -14.35 1.78 0.91
C PHE A 152 -14.39 0.40 1.54
N ILE A 153 -15.59 -0.02 1.97
CA ILE A 153 -15.84 -1.32 2.59
C ILE A 153 -16.53 -2.24 1.59
N ILE A 154 -15.96 -3.40 1.40
CA ILE A 154 -16.47 -4.51 0.62
C ILE A 154 -16.76 -5.67 1.58
N ASP A 155 -18.00 -6.05 1.71
CA ASP A 155 -18.43 -7.20 2.51
C ASP A 155 -19.72 -7.80 1.92
N PRO A 156 -19.67 -9.07 1.46
CA PRO A 156 -20.83 -9.71 0.85
C PRO A 156 -22.06 -9.84 1.76
N TYR A 157 -21.87 -9.78 3.08
CA TYR A 157 -22.88 -10.16 4.07
C TYR A 157 -23.17 -9.07 5.11
N LEU A 158 -23.15 -7.80 4.72
CA LEU A 158 -23.45 -6.68 5.62
C LEU A 158 -24.83 -6.83 6.28
N ASN A 159 -24.89 -6.41 7.55
CA ASN A 159 -26.13 -6.23 8.29
C ASN A 159 -26.17 -4.82 8.92
N ALA A 160 -27.16 -4.54 9.75
CA ALA A 160 -27.35 -3.23 10.40
C ALA A 160 -26.12 -2.78 11.22
N GLU A 161 -25.30 -3.71 11.73
CA GLU A 161 -24.10 -3.41 12.55
C GLU A 161 -23.11 -2.49 11.83
N ILE A 162 -23.08 -2.49 10.47
CA ILE A 162 -22.24 -1.55 9.74
C ILE A 162 -22.53 -0.08 10.09
N PHE A 163 -23.81 0.24 10.34
CA PHE A 163 -24.24 1.59 10.74
C PHE A 163 -24.27 1.78 12.25
N ASP A 164 -24.72 0.79 12.98
CA ASP A 164 -24.93 0.86 14.42
C ASP A 164 -23.59 0.86 15.19
N VAL A 165 -22.59 0.13 14.66
CA VAL A 165 -21.31 -0.11 15.35
C VAL A 165 -20.16 0.61 14.67
N TYR A 166 -20.02 0.50 13.35
CA TYR A 166 -18.80 0.94 12.63
C TYR A 166 -18.87 2.34 12.03
N ALA A 167 -20.01 2.72 11.46
CA ALA A 167 -20.13 3.98 10.73
C ALA A 167 -19.88 5.23 11.62
N GLY A 168 -20.06 5.11 12.92
CA GLY A 168 -19.72 6.15 13.88
C GLY A 168 -18.22 6.45 14.00
N ALA A 169 -17.36 5.51 13.62
CA ALA A 169 -15.91 5.68 13.59
C ALA A 169 -15.41 6.39 12.31
N ILE A 170 -16.25 6.50 11.26
CA ILE A 170 -15.89 7.14 9.98
C ILE A 170 -16.05 8.66 10.13
N PRO A 171 -14.98 9.45 9.87
CA PRO A 171 -15.09 10.91 9.89
C PRO A 171 -16.11 11.41 8.86
N ARG A 172 -16.99 12.33 9.24
CA ARG A 172 -18.07 12.85 8.38
C ARG A 172 -17.62 13.56 7.11
N THR A 173 -16.37 13.99 7.07
CA THR A 173 -15.73 14.63 5.90
C THR A 173 -15.22 13.63 4.88
N VAL A 174 -15.12 12.36 5.25
CA VAL A 174 -14.56 11.30 4.44
C VAL A 174 -15.65 10.73 3.51
N ARG A 175 -15.30 10.47 2.25
CA ARG A 175 -16.17 9.75 1.33
C ARG A 175 -16.33 8.31 1.80
N PHE A 176 -17.56 7.86 2.00
CA PHE A 176 -17.85 6.50 2.44
C PHE A 176 -18.48 5.70 1.31
N ARG A 177 -17.87 4.59 0.93
CA ARG A 177 -18.39 3.65 -0.08
C ARG A 177 -18.64 2.29 0.55
N LEU A 178 -19.80 1.72 0.25
CA LEU A 178 -20.17 0.34 0.62
C LEU A 178 -20.42 -0.48 -0.64
N LEU A 179 -19.92 -1.72 -0.66
CA LEU A 179 -20.22 -2.71 -1.69
C LEU A 179 -20.59 -4.02 -1.00
N SER A 180 -21.80 -4.52 -1.29
CA SER A 180 -22.29 -5.77 -0.71
C SER A 180 -23.02 -6.61 -1.75
N ALA A 181 -23.02 -7.94 -1.57
CA ALA A 181 -23.77 -8.85 -2.43
C ALA A 181 -25.23 -8.96 -2.00
N SER A 182 -25.50 -8.92 -0.69
CA SER A 182 -26.84 -9.02 -0.11
C SER A 182 -27.12 -7.78 0.76
N ILE A 183 -28.27 -7.17 0.54
CA ILE A 183 -28.67 -5.94 1.22
C ILE A 183 -30.04 -6.14 1.87
N PRO A 184 -30.08 -6.45 3.17
CA PRO A 184 -31.31 -6.52 3.93
C PRO A 184 -32.09 -5.18 3.94
N PRO A 185 -33.43 -5.19 4.05
CA PRO A 185 -34.24 -3.97 4.00
C PRO A 185 -33.91 -2.95 5.10
N ASP A 186 -33.53 -3.41 6.29
CA ASP A 186 -33.10 -2.58 7.41
C ASP A 186 -31.78 -1.87 7.10
N VAL A 187 -30.82 -2.56 6.50
CA VAL A 187 -29.53 -1.98 6.04
C VAL A 187 -29.80 -0.87 5.01
N LYS A 188 -30.71 -1.09 4.06
CA LYS A 188 -31.06 -0.08 3.07
C LYS A 188 -31.67 1.17 3.73
N THR A 189 -32.54 0.96 4.71
CA THR A 189 -33.19 2.06 5.45
C THR A 189 -32.17 2.88 6.23
N LEU A 190 -31.24 2.22 6.94
CA LEU A 190 -30.15 2.88 7.68
C LEU A 190 -29.20 3.62 6.74
N ALA A 191 -28.86 3.00 5.60
CA ALA A 191 -28.03 3.63 4.59
C ALA A 191 -28.64 4.95 4.07
N GLN A 192 -29.94 4.98 3.77
CA GLN A 192 -30.66 6.19 3.35
C GLN A 192 -30.64 7.28 4.41
N LYS A 193 -30.85 6.91 5.70
CA LYS A 193 -30.75 7.85 6.82
C LYS A 193 -29.33 8.39 7.00
N TYR A 194 -28.33 7.54 6.87
CA TYR A 194 -26.91 7.94 6.96
C TYR A 194 -26.54 8.89 5.82
N ALA A 195 -26.95 8.56 4.57
CA ALA A 195 -26.65 9.36 3.40
C ALA A 195 -27.27 10.77 3.43
N SER A 196 -28.40 10.97 4.12
CA SER A 196 -29.01 12.30 4.28
C SER A 196 -28.16 13.29 5.07
N GLY A 197 -27.23 12.82 5.87
CA GLY A 197 -26.29 13.64 6.68
C GLY A 197 -24.82 13.34 6.44
N GLY A 198 -24.50 12.54 5.43
CA GLY A 198 -23.15 12.08 5.17
C GLY A 198 -22.84 11.82 3.70
N ASN A 199 -21.61 11.43 3.43
CA ASN A 199 -21.04 11.26 2.08
C ASN A 199 -20.99 9.76 1.73
N LEU A 200 -22.14 9.08 1.74
CA LEU A 200 -22.26 7.64 1.48
C LEU A 200 -22.69 7.37 0.04
N ALA A 201 -21.99 6.45 -0.62
CA ALA A 201 -22.43 5.76 -1.82
C ALA A 201 -22.49 4.25 -1.54
N PHE A 202 -23.61 3.61 -1.83
CA PHE A 202 -23.81 2.19 -1.62
C PHE A 202 -24.19 1.48 -2.91
N ARG A 203 -23.46 0.42 -3.26
CA ARG A 203 -23.68 -0.38 -4.45
C ARG A 203 -23.79 -1.86 -4.12
N SER A 204 -24.41 -2.62 -5.05
CA SER A 204 -24.57 -4.07 -4.94
C SER A 204 -23.92 -4.79 -6.10
N SER A 205 -23.19 -5.88 -5.80
CA SER A 205 -22.63 -6.79 -6.80
C SER A 205 -22.53 -8.22 -6.23
N ALA A 206 -22.93 -9.20 -7.02
CA ALA A 206 -22.74 -10.61 -6.69
C ALA A 206 -21.30 -11.10 -6.96
N SER A 207 -20.46 -10.27 -7.58
CA SER A 207 -19.09 -10.64 -7.98
C SER A 207 -18.05 -10.42 -6.86
N ILE A 208 -18.48 -10.32 -5.59
CA ILE A 208 -17.60 -10.16 -4.43
C ILE A 208 -17.69 -11.36 -3.50
N HIS A 209 -16.53 -11.78 -2.99
CA HIS A 209 -16.39 -12.86 -2.01
C HIS A 209 -15.59 -12.46 -0.79
N ASP A 210 -14.68 -11.49 -0.96
CA ASP A 210 -13.76 -11.07 0.08
C ASP A 210 -14.37 -9.99 0.99
N ARG A 211 -13.78 -9.82 2.16
CA ARG A 211 -14.10 -8.75 3.11
C ARG A 211 -12.90 -7.85 3.16
N VAL A 212 -13.05 -6.67 2.58
CA VAL A 212 -11.94 -5.75 2.35
C VAL A 212 -12.32 -4.36 2.85
N LEU A 213 -11.39 -3.74 3.54
CA LEU A 213 -11.50 -2.39 4.06
C LEU A 213 -10.38 -1.54 3.49
N PHE A 214 -10.70 -0.57 2.64
CA PHE A 214 -9.78 0.47 2.21
C PHE A 214 -9.97 1.73 3.07
N ALA A 215 -8.87 2.30 3.53
CA ALA A 215 -8.81 3.63 4.13
C ALA A 215 -7.70 4.40 3.43
N ASP A 216 -8.07 5.32 2.56
CA ASP A 216 -7.16 6.04 1.65
C ASP A 216 -6.24 5.07 0.86
N ASP A 217 -4.93 5.15 1.07
CA ASP A 217 -3.91 4.33 0.40
C ASP A 217 -3.57 3.03 1.18
N ARG A 218 -4.38 2.63 2.15
CA ARG A 218 -4.21 1.39 2.94
C ARG A 218 -5.38 0.44 2.73
N VAL A 219 -5.11 -0.85 2.84
CA VAL A 219 -6.12 -1.90 2.68
C VAL A 219 -5.90 -3.05 3.66
N TRP A 220 -6.99 -3.52 4.25
CA TRP A 220 -7.01 -4.71 5.10
C TRP A 220 -8.02 -5.72 4.60
N VAL A 221 -7.67 -6.99 4.74
CA VAL A 221 -8.55 -8.12 4.47
C VAL A 221 -8.94 -8.76 5.78
N SER A 222 -10.24 -9.02 5.94
CA SER A 222 -10.79 -9.73 7.09
C SER A 222 -11.19 -11.16 6.73
N GLY A 223 -10.92 -12.09 7.64
CA GLY A 223 -11.32 -13.48 7.50
C GLY A 223 -12.83 -13.72 7.66
N GLN A 224 -13.54 -12.79 8.32
CA GLN A 224 -14.98 -12.84 8.55
C GLN A 224 -15.67 -11.55 8.13
N SER A 225 -16.99 -11.62 7.91
CA SER A 225 -17.82 -10.42 7.75
C SER A 225 -17.77 -9.56 9.02
N LEU A 226 -17.85 -8.24 8.84
CA LEU A 226 -17.86 -7.28 9.96
C LEU A 226 -18.98 -7.58 10.97
N LYS A 227 -20.11 -8.15 10.52
CA LYS A 227 -21.23 -8.57 11.39
C LYS A 227 -20.89 -9.75 12.32
N ASP A 228 -19.91 -10.56 11.97
CA ASP A 228 -19.55 -11.76 12.73
C ASP A 228 -18.47 -11.50 13.80
N ALA A 229 -17.58 -10.51 13.55
CA ALA A 229 -16.67 -9.85 14.49
C ALA A 229 -16.00 -10.77 15.53
N ALA A 230 -15.38 -11.89 15.13
CA ALA A 230 -14.75 -12.88 16.05
C ALA A 230 -15.72 -13.49 17.09
N ARG A 231 -17.04 -13.51 16.81
CA ARG A 231 -18.05 -13.96 17.77
C ARG A 231 -17.87 -15.44 18.20
N SER A 232 -17.77 -16.35 17.26
CA SER A 232 -17.78 -17.79 17.52
C SER A 232 -16.65 -18.56 16.85
N LYS A 233 -15.87 -17.93 16.00
CA LYS A 233 -14.76 -18.54 15.25
C LYS A 233 -13.57 -17.59 15.26
N PRO A 234 -12.33 -18.12 15.24
CA PRO A 234 -11.15 -17.28 15.09
C PRO A 234 -11.20 -16.54 13.74
N THR A 235 -10.66 -15.34 13.71
CA THR A 235 -10.58 -14.53 12.50
C THR A 235 -9.31 -13.68 12.51
N TYR A 236 -9.11 -12.93 11.42
CA TYR A 236 -7.96 -12.06 11.28
C TYR A 236 -8.33 -10.77 10.57
N ILE A 237 -7.50 -9.75 10.76
CA ILE A 237 -7.41 -8.54 9.94
C ILE A 237 -5.95 -8.40 9.53
N VAL A 238 -5.65 -8.44 8.24
CA VAL A 238 -4.28 -8.37 7.72
C VAL A 238 -4.19 -7.26 6.69
N GLU A 239 -3.18 -6.42 6.86
CA GLU A 239 -2.89 -5.37 5.88
C GLU A 239 -2.26 -5.97 4.62
N HIS A 240 -2.70 -5.47 3.46
CA HIS A 240 -2.25 -5.89 2.15
C HIS A 240 -1.72 -4.73 1.32
N ASP A 241 -1.18 -5.04 0.15
CA ASP A 241 -0.69 -4.06 -0.81
C ASP A 241 -1.87 -3.43 -1.57
N GLU A 242 -2.18 -2.18 -1.25
CA GLU A 242 -3.31 -1.44 -1.83
C GLU A 242 -3.20 -1.29 -3.35
N PRO A 243 -2.06 -0.91 -3.96
CA PRO A 243 -1.92 -0.83 -5.41
C PRO A 243 -2.22 -2.11 -6.17
N LEU A 244 -2.01 -3.28 -5.55
CA LEU A 244 -2.35 -4.56 -6.17
C LEU A 244 -3.85 -4.88 -6.05
N MET A 245 -4.48 -4.51 -4.95
CA MET A 245 -5.86 -4.89 -4.66
C MET A 245 -6.89 -3.92 -5.25
N ARG A 246 -6.65 -2.61 -5.15
CA ARG A 246 -7.63 -1.58 -5.51
C ARG A 246 -8.17 -1.69 -6.94
N PRO A 247 -7.36 -1.91 -7.99
CA PRO A 247 -7.88 -1.92 -9.37
C PRO A 247 -9.01 -2.92 -9.60
N GLY A 248 -8.90 -4.12 -9.03
CA GLY A 248 -9.94 -5.16 -9.14
C GLY A 248 -11.27 -4.74 -8.51
N TYR A 249 -11.22 -4.16 -7.30
CA TYR A 249 -12.43 -3.72 -6.61
C TYR A 249 -13.03 -2.45 -7.21
N GLU A 250 -12.24 -1.55 -7.77
CA GLU A 250 -12.75 -0.40 -8.55
C GLU A 250 -13.49 -0.86 -9.82
N GLN A 251 -13.00 -1.87 -10.51
CA GLN A 251 -13.68 -2.44 -11.65
C GLN A 251 -15.04 -3.03 -11.26
N ILE A 252 -15.10 -3.80 -10.16
CA ILE A 252 -16.35 -4.34 -9.62
C ILE A 252 -17.30 -3.21 -9.21
N TRP A 253 -16.77 -2.20 -8.49
CA TRP A 253 -17.55 -1.03 -8.09
C TRP A 253 -18.20 -0.32 -9.28
N ASN A 254 -17.44 -0.09 -10.35
CA ASN A 254 -17.92 0.64 -11.53
C ASN A 254 -19.03 -0.11 -12.27
N SER A 255 -19.04 -1.45 -12.22
CA SER A 255 -20.09 -2.29 -12.82
C SER A 255 -21.25 -2.62 -11.87
N ALA A 256 -21.13 -2.29 -10.58
CA ALA A 256 -22.14 -2.61 -9.56
C ALA A 256 -23.37 -1.73 -9.66
N SER A 257 -24.52 -2.29 -9.28
CA SER A 257 -25.81 -1.59 -9.25
C SER A 257 -25.89 -0.60 -8.08
N SER A 258 -26.34 0.63 -8.33
CA SER A 258 -26.57 1.61 -7.26
C SER A 258 -27.73 1.18 -6.36
N VAL A 259 -27.54 1.35 -5.05
CA VAL A 259 -28.56 1.13 -4.00
C VAL A 259 -29.08 2.45 -3.48
N ILE A 260 -28.15 3.40 -3.28
CA ILE A 260 -28.39 4.82 -2.97
C ILE A 260 -27.27 5.66 -3.57
#